data_0203ab833a499b9d4fafa84f62535f05
#
_entry.id   0203ab833a499b9d4fafa84f62535f05
#
_cell.length_a   1.000
_cell.length_b   1.000
_cell.length_c   1.000
_cell.angle_alpha   90.00
_cell.angle_beta   90.00
_cell.angle_gamma   90.00
#
_symmetry.space_group_name_H-M   'P 1'
#
loop_
_entity.id
_entity.type
_entity.pdbx_description
1 polymer ?
#
loop_
_entity_poly.entity_id
_entity_poly.type
_entity_poly.pdbx_seq_one_letter_code
_entity_poly.pdbx_strand_id
1 'polypeptide(L)'
;MNYNFKTWEEVSDYVDMHFKMPVSQWEHIVQNRNTYPAHAFSKGQLASKAWLIQQLFYIRVEKLPAVNPETLIVLGSWVGSLIEPLFQRFPHIERTYGIDIDAESIEKSEKLNQKHVQNNWKYKGVVADVNNLTLNNCEFETGGELITVKPDWIINTSCEHMDNTWFNTVDYDQLLIIQSNNSEEFEGHINTCDNLDEFNNKYPLKTEYMCGEMITPAYTRFMKIGFK
;
A
#
# COMPACT_ATOMS: atom_id res chain seq x y z
N MET A 1 -1.75 -12.74 -12.26
CA MET A 1 -2.73 -12.22 -13.25
C MET A 1 -2.18 -10.91 -13.77
N ASN A 2 -1.99 -10.81 -15.08
CA ASN A 2 -1.36 -9.65 -15.71
C ASN A 2 -2.44 -8.81 -16.40
N TYR A 3 -2.28 -7.49 -16.35
CA TYR A 3 -3.12 -6.52 -17.04
C TYR A 3 -2.29 -5.75 -18.06
N ASN A 4 -2.88 -5.42 -19.19
CA ASN A 4 -2.21 -4.68 -20.25
C ASN A 4 -3.17 -3.64 -20.84
N PHE A 5 -3.22 -2.48 -20.22
CA PHE A 5 -4.04 -1.35 -20.63
C PHE A 5 -3.32 -0.55 -21.74
N LYS A 6 -3.97 -0.36 -22.85
CA LYS A 6 -3.44 0.40 -23.98
C LYS A 6 -3.80 1.88 -23.91
N THR A 7 -4.87 2.21 -23.21
CA THR A 7 -5.38 3.58 -23.08
C THR A 7 -5.70 3.92 -21.63
N TRP A 8 -5.72 5.22 -21.33
CA TRP A 8 -6.16 5.72 -20.04
C TRP A 8 -7.68 5.58 -19.81
N GLU A 9 -8.45 5.34 -20.86
CA GLU A 9 -9.87 5.00 -20.77
C GLU A 9 -10.05 3.61 -20.18
N GLU A 10 -9.35 2.60 -20.70
CA GLU A 10 -9.33 1.25 -20.15
C GLU A 10 -8.91 1.22 -18.67
N VAL A 11 -7.91 2.03 -18.30
CA VAL A 11 -7.51 2.18 -16.89
C VAL A 11 -8.64 2.79 -16.04
N SER A 12 -9.37 3.79 -16.59
CA SER A 12 -10.50 4.40 -15.88
C SER A 12 -11.62 3.40 -15.66
N ASP A 13 -12.01 2.66 -16.69
CA ASP A 13 -13.06 1.65 -16.62
C ASP A 13 -12.73 0.59 -15.57
N TYR A 14 -11.47 0.17 -15.50
CA TYR A 14 -10.99 -0.74 -14.48
C TYR A 14 -11.11 -0.16 -13.06
N VAL A 15 -10.72 1.10 -12.87
CA VAL A 15 -10.85 1.81 -11.57
C VAL A 15 -12.32 1.90 -11.17
N ASP A 16 -13.19 2.35 -12.06
CA ASP A 16 -14.62 2.53 -11.79
C ASP A 16 -15.31 1.21 -11.40
N MET A 17 -14.84 0.11 -11.98
CA MET A 17 -15.34 -1.23 -11.66
C MET A 17 -14.86 -1.75 -10.30
N HIS A 18 -13.61 -1.51 -9.92
CA HIS A 18 -12.96 -2.20 -8.82
C HIS A 18 -12.58 -1.32 -7.62
N PHE A 19 -12.47 0.00 -7.81
CA PHE A 19 -12.07 0.92 -6.76
C PHE A 19 -13.21 1.88 -6.42
N LYS A 20 -13.78 1.71 -5.23
CA LYS A 20 -14.89 2.56 -4.75
C LYS A 20 -14.44 3.34 -3.52
N MET A 21 -14.14 4.61 -3.73
CA MET A 21 -13.96 5.55 -2.63
C MET A 21 -15.33 6.11 -2.22
N PRO A 22 -15.64 6.23 -0.91
CA PRO A 22 -16.89 6.83 -0.46
C PRO A 22 -17.05 8.27 -0.98
N VAL A 23 -18.29 8.66 -1.25
CA VAL A 23 -18.62 10.02 -1.72
C VAL A 23 -18.04 11.07 -0.79
N SER A 24 -18.13 10.88 0.53
CA SER A 24 -17.59 11.79 1.54
C SER A 24 -16.08 12.01 1.43
N GLN A 25 -15.30 10.99 1.04
CA GLN A 25 -13.86 11.16 0.81
C GLN A 25 -13.59 11.92 -0.49
N TRP A 26 -14.33 11.61 -1.57
CA TRP A 26 -14.23 12.37 -2.81
C TRP A 26 -14.59 13.85 -2.60
N GLU A 27 -15.67 14.14 -1.88
CA GLU A 27 -16.05 15.50 -1.52
C GLU A 27 -14.95 16.19 -0.71
N HIS A 28 -14.36 15.49 0.26
CA HIS A 28 -13.24 16.03 1.03
C HIS A 28 -12.03 16.35 0.15
N ILE A 29 -11.66 15.46 -0.77
CA ILE A 29 -10.56 15.68 -1.72
C ILE A 29 -10.84 16.87 -2.63
N VAL A 30 -12.06 16.97 -3.18
CA VAL A 30 -12.46 18.08 -4.06
C VAL A 30 -12.43 19.41 -3.32
N GLN A 31 -12.96 19.45 -2.11
CA GLN A 31 -12.98 20.67 -1.27
C GLN A 31 -11.56 21.10 -0.85
N ASN A 32 -10.66 20.15 -0.66
CA ASN A 32 -9.28 20.37 -0.22
C ASN A 32 -8.26 20.05 -1.33
N ARG A 33 -8.64 20.23 -2.59
CA ARG A 33 -7.82 19.85 -3.78
C ARG A 33 -6.40 20.42 -3.77
N ASN A 34 -6.17 21.58 -3.15
CA ASN A 34 -4.86 22.20 -3.07
C ASN A 34 -4.02 21.64 -1.90
N THR A 35 -4.60 20.83 -1.02
CA THR A 35 -3.93 20.20 0.11
C THR A 35 -3.28 18.87 -0.30
N TYR A 36 -3.89 18.15 -1.24
CA TYR A 36 -3.42 16.84 -1.68
C TYR A 36 -2.64 16.95 -3.00
N PRO A 37 -1.53 16.20 -3.13
CA PRO A 37 -0.84 16.09 -4.41
C PRO A 37 -1.79 15.52 -5.48
N ALA A 38 -1.92 16.21 -6.62
CA ALA A 38 -2.87 15.82 -7.68
C ALA A 38 -2.67 14.38 -8.16
N HIS A 39 -1.41 13.92 -8.22
CA HIS A 39 -1.07 12.57 -8.67
C HIS A 39 -1.41 11.48 -7.66
N ALA A 40 -1.68 11.79 -6.37
CA ALA A 40 -2.09 10.80 -5.36
C ALA A 40 -3.38 10.06 -5.73
N PHE A 41 -4.23 10.72 -6.52
CA PHE A 41 -5.52 10.19 -7.00
C PHE A 41 -5.55 10.04 -8.52
N SER A 42 -4.38 9.94 -9.15
CA SER A 42 -4.30 9.67 -10.58
C SER A 42 -4.86 8.28 -10.92
N LYS A 43 -5.31 8.10 -12.15
CA LYS A 43 -5.85 6.82 -12.65
C LYS A 43 -4.90 5.64 -12.41
N GLY A 44 -3.60 5.84 -12.65
CA GLY A 44 -2.58 4.81 -12.41
C GLY A 44 -2.44 4.45 -10.94
N GLN A 45 -2.48 5.43 -10.03
CA GLN A 45 -2.43 5.19 -8.59
C GLN A 45 -3.68 4.45 -8.09
N LEU A 46 -4.86 4.83 -8.56
CA LEU A 46 -6.11 4.17 -8.18
C LEU A 46 -6.19 2.75 -8.75
N ALA A 47 -5.77 2.54 -10.00
CA ALA A 47 -5.72 1.21 -10.62
C ALA A 47 -4.76 0.26 -9.90
N SER A 48 -3.57 0.75 -9.50
CA SER A 48 -2.61 -0.01 -8.71
C SER A 48 -3.21 -0.49 -7.37
N LYS A 49 -3.94 0.38 -6.67
CA LYS A 49 -4.61 0.05 -5.41
C LYS A 49 -5.80 -0.89 -5.61
N ALA A 50 -6.59 -0.68 -6.66
CA ALA A 50 -7.67 -1.60 -7.05
C ALA A 50 -7.14 -3.01 -7.30
N TRP A 51 -6.05 -3.12 -8.06
CA TRP A 51 -5.39 -4.38 -8.34
C TRP A 51 -4.90 -5.08 -7.07
N LEU A 52 -4.22 -4.35 -6.20
CA LEU A 52 -3.75 -4.87 -4.92
C LEU A 52 -4.91 -5.46 -4.10
N ILE A 53 -5.96 -4.67 -3.89
CA ILE A 53 -7.11 -5.09 -3.08
C ILE A 53 -7.81 -6.30 -3.68
N GLN A 54 -7.97 -6.34 -5.00
CA GLN A 54 -8.60 -7.46 -5.70
C GLN A 54 -7.79 -8.75 -5.55
N GLN A 55 -6.46 -8.70 -5.76
CA GLN A 55 -5.60 -9.87 -5.64
C GLN A 55 -5.50 -10.35 -4.19
N LEU A 56 -5.35 -9.43 -3.25
CA LEU A 56 -5.29 -9.74 -1.83
C LEU A 56 -6.59 -10.40 -1.34
N PHE A 57 -7.74 -9.90 -1.80
CA PHE A 57 -9.03 -10.51 -1.48
C PHE A 57 -9.15 -11.92 -2.06
N TYR A 58 -8.77 -12.12 -3.32
CA TYR A 58 -8.77 -13.45 -3.94
C TYR A 58 -7.89 -14.43 -3.16
N ILE A 59 -6.66 -14.03 -2.84
CA ILE A 59 -5.73 -14.85 -2.06
C ILE A 59 -6.30 -15.16 -0.67
N ARG A 60 -6.87 -14.16 0.00
CA ARG A 60 -7.50 -14.34 1.32
C ARG A 60 -8.61 -15.39 1.30
N VAL A 61 -9.48 -15.33 0.29
CA VAL A 61 -10.62 -16.24 0.17
C VAL A 61 -10.19 -17.64 -0.27
N GLU A 62 -9.34 -17.75 -1.28
CA GLU A 62 -9.04 -19.02 -1.97
C GLU A 62 -7.83 -19.75 -1.38
N LYS A 63 -6.86 -19.04 -0.83
CA LYS A 63 -5.57 -19.60 -0.41
C LYS A 63 -5.35 -19.55 1.09
N LEU A 64 -5.89 -18.53 1.76
CA LEU A 64 -5.68 -18.27 3.18
C LEU A 64 -7.01 -18.07 3.93
N PRO A 65 -8.01 -18.95 3.80
CA PRO A 65 -9.35 -18.72 4.35
C PRO A 65 -9.38 -18.60 5.88
N ALA A 66 -8.43 -19.20 6.59
CA ALA A 66 -8.33 -19.15 8.04
C ALA A 66 -7.57 -17.91 8.58
N VAL A 67 -6.91 -17.15 7.70
CA VAL A 67 -6.09 -15.99 8.10
C VAL A 67 -6.95 -14.73 8.09
N ASN A 68 -7.29 -14.21 9.26
CA ASN A 68 -7.89 -12.89 9.44
C ASN A 68 -6.82 -11.98 10.04
N PRO A 69 -6.27 -11.04 9.27
CA PRO A 69 -5.31 -10.11 9.84
C PRO A 69 -6.03 -9.16 10.80
N GLU A 70 -5.43 -8.95 11.96
CA GLU A 70 -5.89 -7.97 12.94
C GLU A 70 -5.13 -6.66 12.77
N THR A 71 -3.81 -6.79 12.52
CA THR A 71 -2.90 -5.65 12.46
C THR A 71 -2.13 -5.59 11.16
N LEU A 72 -2.17 -4.42 10.51
CA LEU A 72 -1.46 -4.13 9.27
C LEU A 72 -0.49 -2.97 9.45
N ILE A 73 0.61 -3.03 8.69
CA ILE A 73 1.49 -1.88 8.44
C ILE A 73 1.51 -1.57 6.94
N VAL A 74 1.37 -0.29 6.59
CA VAL A 74 1.53 0.22 5.23
C VAL A 74 2.76 1.11 5.19
N LEU A 75 3.80 0.66 4.49
CA LEU A 75 5.08 1.36 4.34
C LEU A 75 5.01 2.33 3.16
N GLY A 76 5.57 3.54 3.34
CA GLY A 76 5.44 4.61 2.36
C GLY A 76 3.97 4.94 2.10
N SER A 77 3.20 5.14 3.19
CA SER A 77 1.74 5.25 3.12
C SER A 77 1.26 6.53 2.45
N TRP A 78 2.15 7.51 2.32
CA TRP A 78 1.88 8.82 1.73
C TRP A 78 0.60 9.45 2.29
N VAL A 79 -0.32 9.92 1.43
CA VAL A 79 -1.59 10.53 1.87
C VAL A 79 -2.67 9.51 2.26
N GLY A 80 -2.32 8.23 2.40
CA GLY A 80 -3.22 7.20 2.93
C GLY A 80 -4.41 6.82 2.06
N SER A 81 -4.33 7.02 0.73
CA SER A 81 -5.42 6.73 -0.20
C SER A 81 -5.78 5.24 -0.33
N LEU A 82 -4.93 4.33 0.18
CA LEU A 82 -5.19 2.89 0.23
C LEU A 82 -6.06 2.48 1.44
N ILE A 83 -6.06 3.27 2.51
CA ILE A 83 -6.60 2.87 3.83
C ILE A 83 -8.11 2.61 3.78
N GLU A 84 -8.88 3.55 3.22
CA GLU A 84 -10.34 3.37 3.14
C GLU A 84 -10.76 2.16 2.31
N PRO A 85 -10.22 1.93 1.10
CA PRO A 85 -10.52 0.73 0.32
C PRO A 85 -10.12 -0.58 1.02
N LEU A 86 -9.02 -0.58 1.80
CA LEU A 86 -8.66 -1.74 2.62
C LEU A 86 -9.74 -2.05 3.66
N PHE A 87 -10.19 -1.06 4.43
CA PHE A 87 -11.22 -1.29 5.45
C PHE A 87 -12.59 -1.64 4.86
N GLN A 88 -12.91 -1.14 3.67
CA GLN A 88 -14.14 -1.55 2.97
C GLN A 88 -14.10 -3.03 2.58
N ARG A 89 -12.94 -3.51 2.12
CA ARG A 89 -12.80 -4.88 1.66
C ARG A 89 -12.51 -5.87 2.78
N PHE A 90 -11.83 -5.43 3.82
CA PHE A 90 -11.41 -6.23 4.98
C PHE A 90 -11.89 -5.56 6.28
N PRO A 91 -13.20 -5.59 6.56
CA PRO A 91 -13.78 -4.86 7.70
C PRO A 91 -13.33 -5.38 9.07
N HIS A 92 -12.82 -6.62 9.12
CA HIS A 92 -12.32 -7.28 10.31
C HIS A 92 -10.91 -6.81 10.73
N ILE A 93 -10.18 -6.06 9.88
CA ILE A 93 -8.92 -5.45 10.30
C ILE A 93 -9.19 -4.51 11.47
N GLU A 94 -8.50 -4.72 12.58
CA GLU A 94 -8.70 -3.94 13.81
C GLU A 94 -7.82 -2.70 13.82
N ARG A 95 -6.58 -2.82 13.32
CA ARG A 95 -5.58 -1.76 13.37
C ARG A 95 -4.74 -1.68 12.11
N THR A 96 -4.56 -0.48 11.59
CA THR A 96 -3.62 -0.22 10.48
C THR A 96 -2.74 0.96 10.83
N TYR A 97 -1.42 0.79 10.69
CA TYR A 97 -0.43 1.85 10.82
C TYR A 97 0.09 2.24 9.45
N GLY A 98 -0.11 3.51 9.07
CA GLY A 98 0.49 4.07 7.85
C GLY A 98 1.79 4.76 8.21
N ILE A 99 2.91 4.25 7.71
CA ILE A 99 4.25 4.77 8.01
C ILE A 99 4.78 5.55 6.81
N ASP A 100 5.24 6.75 7.06
CA ASP A 100 5.92 7.58 6.06
C ASP A 100 6.95 8.47 6.74
N ILE A 101 8.02 8.81 6.03
CA ILE A 101 9.06 9.71 6.54
C ILE A 101 8.59 11.17 6.51
N ASP A 102 7.65 11.51 5.62
CA ASP A 102 7.12 12.86 5.46
C ASP A 102 5.96 13.13 6.43
N ALA A 103 6.21 13.95 7.43
CA ALA A 103 5.24 14.34 8.44
C ALA A 103 4.00 15.06 7.85
N GLU A 104 4.16 15.83 6.76
CA GLU A 104 3.05 16.50 6.09
C GLU A 104 2.12 15.49 5.40
N SER A 105 2.69 14.47 4.78
CA SER A 105 1.94 13.36 4.18
C SER A 105 1.16 12.57 5.23
N ILE A 106 1.74 12.33 6.40
CA ILE A 106 1.06 11.67 7.52
C ILE A 106 -0.12 12.50 8.04
N GLU A 107 0.06 13.82 8.22
CA GLU A 107 -1.04 14.70 8.62
C GLU A 107 -2.20 14.65 7.60
N LYS A 108 -1.89 14.72 6.31
CA LYS A 108 -2.87 14.59 5.22
C LYS A 108 -3.56 13.24 5.24
N SER A 109 -2.81 12.19 5.49
CA SER A 109 -3.31 10.82 5.57
C SER A 109 -4.30 10.63 6.72
N GLU A 110 -4.02 11.17 7.90
CA GLU A 110 -4.93 11.13 9.05
C GLU A 110 -6.20 11.98 8.79
N LYS A 111 -6.08 13.13 8.14
CA LYS A 111 -7.23 13.96 7.73
C LYS A 111 -8.13 13.22 6.73
N LEU A 112 -7.54 12.59 5.70
CA LEU A 112 -8.28 11.82 4.69
C LEU A 112 -9.03 10.65 5.33
N ASN A 113 -8.43 10.01 6.32
CA ASN A 113 -8.95 8.83 7.00
C ASN A 113 -9.52 9.13 8.39
N GLN A 114 -9.93 10.38 8.65
CA GLN A 114 -10.34 10.87 9.97
C GLN A 114 -11.38 9.99 10.67
N LYS A 115 -12.34 9.43 9.95
CA LYS A 115 -13.35 8.54 10.53
C LYS A 115 -12.74 7.27 11.16
N HIS A 116 -11.61 6.78 10.63
CA HIS A 116 -10.90 5.62 11.16
C HIS A 116 -9.94 6.01 12.28
N VAL A 117 -9.37 7.23 12.24
CA VAL A 117 -8.59 7.79 13.35
C VAL A 117 -9.48 7.98 14.57
N GLN A 118 -10.69 8.52 14.39
CA GLN A 118 -11.66 8.74 15.46
C GLN A 118 -12.35 7.46 15.97
N ASN A 119 -12.34 6.40 15.18
CA ASN A 119 -12.89 5.10 15.56
C ASN A 119 -11.86 4.27 16.31
N ASN A 120 -11.58 4.64 17.55
CA ASN A 120 -10.64 3.96 18.44
C ASN A 120 -9.26 3.68 17.79
N TRP A 121 -8.75 4.63 17.01
CA TRP A 121 -7.47 4.52 16.33
C TRP A 121 -7.37 3.29 15.39
N LYS A 122 -8.47 2.94 14.72
CA LYS A 122 -8.46 1.88 13.71
C LYS A 122 -7.41 2.16 12.62
N TYR A 123 -7.18 3.44 12.32
CA TYR A 123 -6.04 3.92 11.53
C TYR A 123 -5.20 4.90 12.34
N LYS A 124 -3.87 4.77 12.23
CA LYS A 124 -2.90 5.68 12.82
C LYS A 124 -1.77 5.97 11.84
N GLY A 125 -1.50 7.25 11.61
CA GLY A 125 -0.31 7.71 10.91
C GLY A 125 0.91 7.71 11.83
N VAL A 126 2.05 7.31 11.29
CA VAL A 126 3.34 7.24 12.01
C VAL A 126 4.41 7.91 11.16
N VAL A 127 5.09 8.90 11.70
CA VAL A 127 6.25 9.54 11.07
C VAL A 127 7.49 8.75 11.42
N ALA A 128 8.01 7.96 10.48
CA ALA A 128 9.24 7.19 10.69
C ALA A 128 9.90 6.85 9.34
N ASP A 129 11.23 6.72 9.37
CA ASP A 129 11.98 6.12 8.26
C ASP A 129 11.86 4.60 8.34
N VAL A 130 11.28 4.01 7.31
CA VAL A 130 11.06 2.57 7.19
C VAL A 130 12.36 1.76 7.30
N ASN A 131 13.47 2.31 6.81
CA ASN A 131 14.76 1.63 6.85
C ASN A 131 15.37 1.55 8.27
N ASN A 132 14.84 2.32 9.21
CA ASN A 132 15.25 2.30 10.62
C ASN A 132 14.34 1.41 11.49
N LEU A 133 13.32 0.77 10.90
CA LEU A 133 12.37 -0.07 11.62
C LEU A 133 12.72 -1.55 11.50
N THR A 134 12.44 -2.30 12.56
CA THR A 134 12.49 -3.76 12.58
C THR A 134 11.07 -4.30 12.45
N LEU A 135 10.68 -4.78 11.26
CA LEU A 135 9.28 -5.02 10.92
C LEU A 135 8.69 -6.30 11.52
N ASN A 136 9.50 -7.24 11.96
CA ASN A 136 9.00 -8.43 12.68
C ASN A 136 8.50 -8.11 14.09
N ASN A 137 8.97 -7.01 14.68
CA ASN A 137 8.52 -6.46 15.95
C ASN A 137 8.74 -4.95 15.90
N CYS A 138 7.79 -4.24 15.27
CA CYS A 138 7.95 -2.86 14.91
C CYS A 138 7.72 -1.95 16.13
N GLU A 139 8.73 -1.15 16.48
CA GLU A 139 8.64 -0.16 17.55
C GLU A 139 8.66 1.24 16.96
N PHE A 140 7.69 2.06 17.35
CA PHE A 140 7.63 3.47 16.97
C PHE A 140 6.90 4.31 18.00
N GLU A 141 7.24 5.59 18.03
CA GLU A 141 6.56 6.56 18.89
C GLU A 141 5.35 7.17 18.15
N THR A 142 4.21 7.21 18.81
CA THR A 142 3.02 7.88 18.30
C THR A 142 2.16 8.40 19.45
N GLY A 143 1.72 9.65 19.35
CA GLY A 143 0.93 10.28 20.42
C GLY A 143 1.67 10.43 21.75
N GLY A 144 3.03 10.42 21.73
CA GLY A 144 3.88 10.48 22.93
C GLY A 144 4.05 9.15 23.66
N GLU A 145 3.61 8.05 23.07
CA GLU A 145 3.76 6.68 23.61
C GLU A 145 4.60 5.83 22.65
N LEU A 146 5.49 5.01 23.22
CA LEU A 146 6.20 3.96 22.47
C LEU A 146 5.25 2.77 22.31
N ILE A 147 5.01 2.40 21.06
CA ILE A 147 4.15 1.26 20.71
C ILE A 147 5.00 0.18 20.06
N THR A 148 4.78 -1.06 20.47
CA THR A 148 5.37 -2.25 19.86
C THR A 148 4.29 -3.01 19.12
N VAL A 149 4.50 -3.32 17.85
CA VAL A 149 3.52 -3.95 16.95
C VAL A 149 4.18 -5.10 16.21
N LYS A 150 3.57 -6.28 16.26
CA LYS A 150 3.85 -7.37 15.32
C LYS A 150 2.73 -7.40 14.28
N PRO A 151 2.95 -6.91 13.04
CA PRO A 151 1.91 -6.91 12.02
C PRO A 151 1.71 -8.31 11.43
N ASP A 152 0.45 -8.65 11.12
CA ASP A 152 0.10 -9.85 10.35
C ASP A 152 0.41 -9.66 8.88
N TRP A 153 0.10 -8.46 8.37
CA TRP A 153 0.36 -8.07 6.98
C TRP A 153 1.21 -6.82 6.89
N ILE A 154 2.17 -6.84 5.96
CA ILE A 154 3.01 -5.70 5.61
C ILE A 154 2.76 -5.36 4.15
N ILE A 155 2.28 -4.15 3.89
CA ILE A 155 1.99 -3.63 2.57
C ILE A 155 3.02 -2.56 2.23
N ASN A 156 3.79 -2.75 1.17
CA ASN A 156 4.68 -1.75 0.62
C ASN A 156 4.32 -1.49 -0.85
N THR A 157 3.69 -0.36 -1.12
CA THR A 157 3.32 0.07 -2.47
C THR A 157 4.25 1.13 -3.05
N SER A 158 5.39 1.35 -2.38
CA SER A 158 6.34 2.44 -2.63
C SER A 158 7.79 1.96 -2.61
N CYS A 159 8.04 0.69 -3.02
CA CYS A 159 9.39 0.11 -2.99
C CYS A 159 10.38 0.88 -3.83
N GLU A 160 9.93 1.56 -4.88
CA GLU A 160 10.74 2.42 -5.73
C GLU A 160 11.30 3.66 -5.03
N HIS A 161 10.76 4.05 -3.88
CA HIS A 161 11.18 5.23 -3.11
C HIS A 161 12.15 4.92 -1.95
N MET A 162 12.45 3.65 -1.68
CA MET A 162 13.29 3.24 -0.54
C MET A 162 14.25 2.13 -0.92
N ASP A 163 15.32 1.95 -0.15
CA ASP A 163 16.19 0.79 -0.33
C ASP A 163 15.51 -0.51 0.17
N ASN A 164 16.19 -1.64 0.03
CA ASN A 164 15.65 -2.95 0.38
C ASN A 164 15.94 -3.38 1.83
N THR A 165 16.48 -2.52 2.68
CA THR A 165 16.89 -2.85 4.05
C THR A 165 15.68 -3.34 4.87
N TRP A 166 14.53 -2.69 4.70
CA TRP A 166 13.28 -3.06 5.36
C TRP A 166 12.89 -4.54 5.10
N PHE A 167 13.13 -5.04 3.89
CA PHE A 167 12.76 -6.41 3.52
C PHE A 167 13.49 -7.46 4.37
N ASN A 168 14.73 -7.17 4.80
CA ASN A 168 15.53 -8.08 5.61
C ASN A 168 14.97 -8.25 7.04
N THR A 169 14.21 -7.29 7.54
CA THR A 169 13.65 -7.27 8.90
C THR A 169 12.28 -7.91 9.03
N VAL A 170 11.68 -8.34 7.91
CA VAL A 170 10.38 -9.03 7.88
C VAL A 170 10.52 -10.47 8.33
N ASP A 171 9.56 -10.97 9.13
CA ASP A 171 9.50 -12.36 9.60
C ASP A 171 8.80 -13.29 8.60
N TYR A 172 9.00 -14.60 8.77
CA TYR A 172 8.48 -15.62 7.85
C TYR A 172 6.96 -15.87 7.98
N ASP A 173 6.34 -15.44 9.07
CA ASP A 173 4.89 -15.57 9.33
C ASP A 173 4.08 -14.32 8.94
N GLN A 174 4.73 -13.29 8.43
CA GLN A 174 4.10 -12.05 7.99
C GLN A 174 3.80 -12.08 6.49
N LEU A 175 2.54 -11.86 6.12
CA LEU A 175 2.18 -11.78 4.71
C LEU A 175 2.68 -10.46 4.12
N LEU A 176 3.47 -10.56 3.08
CA LEU A 176 4.00 -9.43 2.32
C LEU A 176 3.15 -9.13 1.09
N ILE A 177 2.81 -7.88 0.90
CA ILE A 177 2.19 -7.32 -0.30
C ILE A 177 3.11 -6.21 -0.81
N ILE A 178 3.80 -6.47 -1.91
CA ILE A 178 4.89 -5.63 -2.40
C ILE A 178 4.54 -5.12 -3.78
N GLN A 179 4.68 -3.81 -4.01
CA GLN A 179 4.58 -3.20 -5.34
C GLN A 179 5.78 -2.31 -5.61
N SER A 180 6.21 -2.28 -6.88
CA SER A 180 7.18 -1.37 -7.45
C SER A 180 6.80 -1.01 -8.89
N ASN A 181 7.60 -0.23 -9.59
CA ASN A 181 7.38 0.12 -10.99
C ASN A 181 8.71 0.32 -11.73
N ASN A 182 8.62 0.52 -13.06
CA ASN A 182 9.77 0.74 -13.94
C ASN A 182 9.97 2.21 -14.35
N SER A 183 9.31 3.16 -13.70
CA SER A 183 9.43 4.57 -14.08
C SER A 183 10.53 5.27 -13.30
N GLU A 184 11.55 5.72 -13.99
CA GLU A 184 12.64 6.57 -13.44
C GLU A 184 12.32 8.07 -13.54
N GLU A 185 11.22 8.44 -14.24
CA GLU A 185 10.89 9.83 -14.51
C GLU A 185 10.32 10.59 -13.30
N PHE A 186 9.91 9.86 -12.25
CA PHE A 186 9.34 10.48 -11.06
C PHE A 186 10.42 10.79 -10.03
N GLU A 187 10.36 12.00 -9.49
CA GLU A 187 11.26 12.43 -8.41
C GLU A 187 11.19 11.49 -7.20
N GLY A 188 12.34 11.14 -6.66
CA GLY A 188 12.45 10.24 -5.50
C GLY A 188 12.40 8.74 -5.84
N HIS A 189 12.31 8.35 -7.11
CA HIS A 189 12.48 6.96 -7.50
C HIS A 189 13.97 6.59 -7.52
N ILE A 190 14.40 5.83 -6.51
CA ILE A 190 15.79 5.41 -6.32
C ILE A 190 15.99 3.90 -6.48
N ASN A 191 14.91 3.13 -6.56
CA ASN A 191 14.92 1.66 -6.50
C ASN A 191 13.82 1.04 -7.40
N THR A 192 13.72 1.53 -8.63
CA THR A 192 12.84 0.98 -9.67
C THR A 192 13.26 -0.43 -10.08
N CYS A 193 12.44 -1.11 -10.85
CA CYS A 193 12.76 -2.38 -11.50
C CYS A 193 12.44 -2.27 -12.97
N ASP A 194 13.35 -2.69 -13.85
CA ASP A 194 13.15 -2.62 -15.30
C ASP A 194 12.06 -3.57 -15.80
N ASN A 195 11.94 -4.73 -15.14
CA ASN A 195 11.02 -5.80 -15.53
C ASN A 195 10.63 -6.67 -14.33
N LEU A 196 9.69 -7.60 -14.60
CA LEU A 196 9.15 -8.51 -13.60
C LEU A 196 10.21 -9.45 -13.02
N ASP A 197 11.19 -9.89 -13.83
CA ASP A 197 12.25 -10.79 -13.37
C ASP A 197 13.19 -10.10 -12.38
N GLU A 198 13.56 -8.86 -12.63
CA GLU A 198 14.35 -8.05 -11.71
C GLU A 198 13.59 -7.83 -10.39
N PHE A 199 12.31 -7.42 -10.48
CA PHE A 199 11.45 -7.26 -9.31
C PHE A 199 11.35 -8.56 -8.51
N ASN A 200 11.23 -9.70 -9.19
CA ASN A 200 11.13 -11.02 -8.56
C ASN A 200 12.43 -11.39 -7.82
N ASN A 201 13.57 -11.11 -8.41
CA ASN A 201 14.88 -11.36 -7.81
C ASN A 201 15.18 -10.41 -6.64
N LYS A 202 14.69 -9.17 -6.70
CA LYS A 202 14.89 -8.16 -5.67
C LYS A 202 14.12 -8.48 -4.37
N TYR A 203 12.95 -9.13 -4.48
CA TYR A 203 12.08 -9.51 -3.36
C TYR A 203 11.74 -11.01 -3.38
N PRO A 204 12.70 -11.91 -3.08
CA PRO A 204 12.46 -13.34 -3.12
C PRO A 204 11.51 -13.78 -2.00
N LEU A 205 10.42 -14.49 -2.36
CA LEU A 205 9.48 -15.08 -1.43
C LEU A 205 9.58 -16.60 -1.49
N LYS A 206 9.54 -17.27 -0.34
CA LYS A 206 9.54 -18.73 -0.25
C LYS A 206 8.18 -19.31 -0.65
N THR A 207 7.12 -18.65 -0.24
CA THR A 207 5.75 -19.01 -0.62
C THR A 207 5.15 -17.84 -1.37
N GLU A 208 4.98 -17.98 -2.67
CA GLU A 208 4.43 -16.96 -3.54
C GLU A 208 3.00 -17.34 -3.95
N TYR A 209 2.04 -16.50 -3.59
CA TYR A 209 0.64 -16.65 -3.99
C TYR A 209 0.31 -15.90 -5.27
N MET A 210 1.02 -14.81 -5.52
CA MET A 210 0.84 -13.97 -6.69
C MET A 210 2.15 -13.25 -7.01
N CYS A 211 2.52 -13.28 -8.29
CA CYS A 211 3.50 -12.40 -8.90
C CYS A 211 2.96 -11.97 -10.27
N GLY A 212 3.07 -10.70 -10.63
CA GLY A 212 2.55 -10.22 -11.90
C GLY A 212 2.81 -8.75 -12.15
N GLU A 213 2.30 -8.30 -13.29
CA GLU A 213 2.47 -6.95 -13.78
C GLU A 213 1.17 -6.34 -14.26
N MET A 214 1.08 -5.02 -14.15
CA MET A 214 0.04 -4.17 -14.73
C MET A 214 0.71 -3.14 -15.62
N ILE A 215 0.56 -3.31 -16.92
CA ILE A 215 1.06 -2.36 -17.92
C ILE A 215 0.03 -1.26 -18.10
N THR A 216 0.44 -0.02 -17.91
CA THR A 216 -0.35 1.18 -18.16
C THR A 216 0.24 1.95 -19.35
N PRO A 217 -0.45 2.94 -19.91
CA PRO A 217 0.12 3.75 -20.99
C PRO A 217 1.40 4.52 -20.66
N ALA A 218 1.74 4.69 -19.36
CA ALA A 218 2.91 5.45 -18.94
C ALA A 218 4.02 4.58 -18.32
N TYR A 219 3.66 3.53 -17.58
CA TYR A 219 4.63 2.69 -16.87
C TYR A 219 4.06 1.30 -16.57
N THR A 220 4.93 0.38 -16.21
CA THR A 220 4.55 -0.95 -15.73
C THR A 220 4.67 -0.97 -14.20
N ARG A 221 3.59 -1.40 -13.53
CA ARG A 221 3.57 -1.69 -12.10
C ARG A 221 3.74 -3.18 -11.87
N PHE A 222 4.64 -3.56 -10.97
CA PHE A 222 4.85 -4.94 -10.53
C PHE A 222 4.20 -5.16 -9.17
N MET A 223 3.73 -6.37 -8.92
CA MET A 223 3.21 -6.76 -7.62
C MET A 223 3.54 -8.21 -7.30
N LYS A 224 3.84 -8.45 -6.01
CA LYS A 224 4.06 -9.78 -5.45
C LYS A 224 3.35 -9.89 -4.10
N ILE A 225 2.75 -11.06 -3.83
CA ILE A 225 2.08 -11.37 -2.56
C ILE A 225 2.51 -12.76 -2.10
N GLY A 226 2.96 -12.87 -0.85
CA GLY A 226 3.40 -14.14 -0.28
C GLY A 226 4.15 -14.00 1.04
N PHE A 227 4.78 -15.07 1.46
CA PHE A 227 5.62 -15.14 2.66
C PHE A 227 7.10 -15.27 2.28
N LYS A 228 7.97 -14.63 3.07
CA LYS A 228 9.42 -14.65 2.91
C LYS A 228 10.03 -16.05 3.13
#